data_aae5a6a101edccc57b590a1dc24d8a62
#
_entry.id   aae5a6a101edccc57b590a1dc24d8a62
#
_cell.length_a   1.000
_cell.length_b   1.000
_cell.length_c   1.000
_cell.angle_alpha   90.00
_cell.angle_beta   90.00
_cell.angle_gamma   90.00
#
_symmetry.space_group_name_H-M   'P 1'
#
loop_
_entity.id
_entity.type
_entity.pdbx_description
1 polymer ?
#
loop_
_entity_poly.entity_id
_entity_poly.type
_entity_poly.pdbx_seq_one_letter_code
_entity_poly.pdbx_strand_id
1 'polypeptide(L)'
;IKNELDVKDESVSFSDLMQLYCNQPNGRKKLLKRIRERFNYISSFPELERQATAFHQELAQIYPIRTIITTNWDTYFEDYCGAIPITIPEDFAFWDDNSRCVLKIHGSIQNLSSIIATSEDYKKRFSELQNGIVGATLKSILATKTVVFIGFSFGDEDFSQIINYLREEMGDIFPHIYIVTLDETLKDRLAYKNSTSIVTSGTFFLHQLKLQLIEKGIIKNHSVSPIVTEALFEMEELHDKVSTIDLSQYPCAIYTLSYQDGVIHAFERFLQNCKTGEYNQPGRLGRVAGKYEEWAENYLAAE
;
A
#
# COMPACT_ATOMS: atom_id res chain seq x y z
N ILE A 1 9.31 -0.55 25.95
CA ILE A 1 8.11 -0.20 26.73
C ILE A 1 7.92 -1.18 27.89
N LYS A 2 7.83 -2.52 27.69
CA LYS A 2 7.71 -3.48 28.81
C LYS A 2 8.77 -3.24 29.91
N ASN A 3 10.03 -3.15 29.52
CA ASN A 3 11.15 -2.91 30.46
C ASN A 3 11.08 -1.56 31.17
N GLU A 4 10.54 -0.52 30.53
CA GLU A 4 10.39 0.82 31.13
C GLU A 4 9.25 0.89 32.12
N LEU A 5 8.24 0.04 31.94
CA LEU A 5 7.09 -0.08 32.83
C LEU A 5 7.29 -1.13 33.93
N ASP A 6 8.42 -1.83 33.95
CA ASP A 6 8.69 -3.00 34.81
C ASP A 6 7.57 -4.06 34.77
N VAL A 7 6.92 -4.22 33.60
CA VAL A 7 5.86 -5.21 33.38
C VAL A 7 6.50 -6.56 33.10
N LYS A 8 6.41 -7.47 34.07
CA LYS A 8 6.95 -8.84 34.01
C LYS A 8 5.94 -9.85 33.48
N ASP A 9 4.66 -9.49 33.49
CA ASP A 9 3.57 -10.35 33.00
C ASP A 9 3.60 -10.41 31.46
N GLU A 10 3.81 -11.60 30.93
CA GLU A 10 3.82 -11.85 29.48
C GLU A 10 2.41 -11.90 28.87
N SER A 11 1.38 -12.06 29.69
CA SER A 11 -0.03 -12.16 29.26
C SER A 11 -0.67 -10.80 28.95
N VAL A 12 -0.04 -9.67 29.33
CA VAL A 12 -0.57 -8.33 29.09
C VAL A 12 -0.63 -8.08 27.58
N SER A 13 -1.83 -7.73 27.12
CA SER A 13 -2.08 -7.41 25.70
C SER A 13 -1.27 -6.20 25.22
N PHE A 14 -1.04 -6.10 23.92
CA PHE A 14 -0.36 -4.94 23.34
C PHE A 14 -1.11 -3.64 23.66
N SER A 15 -2.43 -3.61 23.53
CA SER A 15 -3.27 -2.42 23.77
C SER A 15 -3.26 -1.97 25.21
N ASP A 16 -3.27 -2.93 26.18
CA ASP A 16 -3.19 -2.61 27.59
C ASP A 16 -1.80 -2.11 27.99
N LEU A 17 -0.76 -2.69 27.43
CA LEU A 17 0.61 -2.20 27.62
C LEU A 17 0.77 -0.75 27.11
N MET A 18 0.20 -0.44 25.95
CA MET A 18 0.21 0.91 25.42
C MET A 18 -0.63 1.86 26.27
N GLN A 19 -1.76 1.38 26.83
CA GLN A 19 -2.57 2.15 27.76
C GLN A 19 -1.78 2.50 29.05
N LEU A 20 -1.12 1.52 29.65
CA LEU A 20 -0.26 1.74 30.82
C LEU A 20 0.82 2.77 30.54
N TYR A 21 1.44 2.69 29.35
CA TYR A 21 2.45 3.68 28.94
C TYR A 21 1.85 5.08 28.74
N CYS A 22 0.68 5.18 28.15
CA CYS A 22 -0.01 6.45 27.94
C CYS A 22 -0.49 7.11 29.26
N ASN A 23 -0.75 6.35 30.30
CA ASN A 23 -1.13 6.86 31.63
C ASN A 23 0.03 7.58 32.36
N GLN A 24 1.26 7.45 31.86
CA GLN A 24 2.40 8.20 32.38
C GLN A 24 2.38 9.68 31.94
N PRO A 25 3.08 10.60 32.63
CA PRO A 25 3.21 12.00 32.20
C PRO A 25 3.71 12.12 30.77
N ASN A 26 2.93 12.77 29.90
CA ASN A 26 3.16 12.88 28.46
C ASN A 26 3.27 11.54 27.71
N GLY A 27 2.73 10.44 28.26
CA GLY A 27 2.87 9.10 27.70
C GLY A 27 2.37 8.98 26.28
N ARG A 28 1.17 9.50 25.96
CA ARG A 28 0.63 9.51 24.58
C ARG A 28 1.58 10.17 23.58
N LYS A 29 2.09 11.35 23.91
CA LYS A 29 3.04 12.08 23.05
C LYS A 29 4.34 11.30 22.83
N LYS A 30 4.85 10.68 23.89
CA LYS A 30 6.07 9.84 23.82
C LYS A 30 5.83 8.59 22.98
N LEU A 31 4.69 7.94 23.13
CA LEU A 31 4.30 6.76 22.34
C LEU A 31 4.24 7.08 20.85
N LEU A 32 3.50 8.12 20.47
CA LEU A 32 3.37 8.53 19.06
C LEU A 32 4.70 8.94 18.44
N LYS A 33 5.56 9.62 19.20
CA LYS A 33 6.92 9.94 18.77
C LYS A 33 7.73 8.66 18.47
N ARG A 34 7.70 7.67 19.37
CA ARG A 34 8.39 6.37 19.16
C ARG A 34 7.88 5.61 17.96
N ILE A 35 6.57 5.56 17.77
CA ILE A 35 5.96 4.92 16.60
C ILE A 35 6.53 5.57 15.33
N ARG A 36 6.52 6.90 15.23
CA ARG A 36 7.04 7.64 14.08
C ARG A 36 8.55 7.41 13.87
N GLU A 37 9.33 7.43 14.94
CA GLU A 37 10.78 7.17 14.86
C GLU A 37 11.09 5.77 14.33
N ARG A 38 10.25 4.78 14.65
CA ARG A 38 10.42 3.41 14.15
C ARG A 38 10.17 3.32 12.65
N PHE A 39 9.16 3.99 12.13
CA PHE A 39 8.91 4.06 10.68
C PHE A 39 10.04 4.80 9.96
N ASN A 40 10.46 5.95 10.46
CA ASN A 40 11.57 6.71 9.89
C ASN A 40 12.87 5.89 9.84
N TYR A 41 13.11 5.04 10.83
CA TYR A 41 14.27 4.15 10.84
C TYR A 41 14.23 3.16 9.66
N ILE A 42 13.09 2.55 9.38
CA ILE A 42 12.95 1.61 8.26
C ILE A 42 13.20 2.33 6.93
N SER A 43 12.59 3.49 6.72
CA SER A 43 12.73 4.28 5.49
C SER A 43 14.14 4.87 5.29
N SER A 44 14.95 4.92 6.35
CA SER A 44 16.34 5.38 6.25
C SER A 44 17.30 4.33 5.65
N PHE A 45 16.86 3.09 5.48
CA PHE A 45 17.67 1.99 4.96
C PHE A 45 17.00 1.39 3.72
N PRO A 46 17.50 1.68 2.50
CA PRO A 46 16.86 1.25 1.24
C PRO A 46 16.60 -0.25 1.15
N GLU A 47 17.50 -1.07 1.70
CA GLU A 47 17.33 -2.53 1.71
C GLU A 47 16.16 -2.98 2.60
N LEU A 48 16.03 -2.38 3.79
CA LEU A 48 14.91 -2.68 4.70
C LEU A 48 13.59 -2.18 4.10
N GLU A 49 13.59 -1.00 3.51
CA GLU A 49 12.42 -0.44 2.83
C GLU A 49 11.98 -1.32 1.65
N ARG A 50 12.91 -1.77 0.81
CA ARG A 50 12.62 -2.67 -0.30
C ARG A 50 11.98 -3.98 0.16
N GLN A 51 12.47 -4.58 1.24
CA GLN A 51 11.90 -5.80 1.81
C GLN A 51 10.52 -5.55 2.41
N ALA A 52 10.35 -4.46 3.16
CA ALA A 52 9.08 -4.09 3.79
C ALA A 52 7.99 -3.75 2.76
N THR A 53 8.36 -3.28 1.58
CA THR A 53 7.42 -2.80 0.55
C THR A 53 7.21 -3.76 -0.61
N ALA A 54 7.91 -4.90 -0.66
CA ALA A 54 7.78 -5.88 -1.75
C ALA A 54 6.33 -6.32 -2.01
N PHE A 55 5.53 -6.51 -0.95
CA PHE A 55 4.10 -6.80 -1.04
C PHE A 55 3.33 -5.69 -1.76
N HIS A 56 3.60 -4.43 -1.40
CA HIS A 56 2.93 -3.25 -1.94
C HIS A 56 3.29 -3.02 -3.41
N GLN A 57 4.55 -3.29 -3.78
CA GLN A 57 5.01 -3.22 -5.17
C GLN A 57 4.35 -4.26 -6.07
N GLU A 58 4.12 -5.48 -5.58
CA GLU A 58 3.33 -6.48 -6.31
C GLU A 58 1.87 -6.05 -6.46
N LEU A 59 1.25 -5.57 -5.37
CA LEU A 59 -0.14 -5.10 -5.39
C LEU A 59 -0.33 -3.89 -6.31
N ALA A 60 0.65 -2.99 -6.39
CA ALA A 60 0.59 -1.80 -7.25
C ALA A 60 0.25 -2.16 -8.70
N GLN A 61 0.82 -3.26 -9.20
CA GLN A 61 0.64 -3.72 -10.58
C GLN A 61 -0.72 -4.39 -10.84
N ILE A 62 -1.46 -4.76 -9.78
CA ILE A 62 -2.79 -5.38 -9.87
C ILE A 62 -3.86 -4.29 -9.72
N TYR A 63 -3.97 -3.40 -10.72
CA TYR A 63 -4.88 -2.25 -10.67
C TYR A 63 -6.39 -2.59 -10.50
N PRO A 64 -6.90 -3.78 -10.88
CA PRO A 64 -8.31 -4.12 -10.61
C PRO A 64 -8.65 -4.19 -9.12
N ILE A 65 -7.64 -4.38 -8.24
CA ILE A 65 -7.83 -4.30 -6.78
C ILE A 65 -7.82 -2.82 -6.38
N ARG A 66 -9.00 -2.24 -6.19
CA ARG A 66 -9.18 -0.81 -5.90
C ARG A 66 -9.46 -0.51 -4.44
N THR A 67 -10.09 -1.44 -3.73
CA THR A 67 -10.45 -1.26 -2.33
C THR A 67 -9.50 -2.05 -1.45
N ILE A 68 -8.77 -1.34 -0.61
CA ILE A 68 -7.85 -1.91 0.39
C ILE A 68 -8.37 -1.55 1.78
N ILE A 69 -8.30 -2.48 2.70
CA ILE A 69 -8.63 -2.26 4.11
C ILE A 69 -7.41 -2.70 4.92
N THR A 70 -6.94 -1.85 5.81
CA THR A 70 -5.76 -2.17 6.62
C THR A 70 -5.90 -1.70 8.06
N THR A 71 -5.28 -2.44 8.97
CA THR A 71 -5.06 -2.04 10.37
C THR A 71 -3.68 -1.43 10.58
N ASN A 72 -2.82 -1.42 9.56
CA ASN A 72 -1.47 -0.86 9.62
C ASN A 72 -1.49 0.67 9.62
N TRP A 73 -0.50 1.27 10.27
CA TRP A 73 -0.34 2.72 10.38
C TRP A 73 0.58 3.32 9.31
N ASP A 74 1.40 2.48 8.62
CA ASP A 74 2.33 2.92 7.58
C ASP A 74 1.62 3.55 6.37
N THR A 75 2.39 4.15 5.46
CA THR A 75 1.90 4.82 4.25
C THR A 75 2.22 4.03 2.98
N TYR A 76 2.57 2.76 3.10
CA TYR A 76 3.08 2.00 1.96
C TYR A 76 2.03 1.79 0.85
N PHE A 77 0.74 1.70 1.19
CA PHE A 77 -0.32 1.65 0.18
C PHE A 77 -0.47 2.98 -0.58
N GLU A 78 -0.31 4.09 0.12
CA GLU A 78 -0.31 5.42 -0.45
C GLU A 78 0.92 5.62 -1.34
N ASP A 79 2.10 5.35 -0.83
CA ASP A 79 3.39 5.64 -1.46
C ASP A 79 3.69 4.72 -2.65
N TYR A 80 3.32 3.43 -2.56
CA TYR A 80 3.65 2.42 -3.59
C TYR A 80 2.47 2.00 -4.47
N CYS A 81 1.23 2.18 -4.01
CA CYS A 81 0.04 1.79 -4.76
C CYS A 81 -0.80 2.99 -5.22
N GLY A 82 -0.42 4.23 -4.87
CA GLY A 82 -1.18 5.43 -5.17
C GLY A 82 -2.58 5.44 -4.55
N ALA A 83 -2.75 4.76 -3.41
CA ALA A 83 -4.06 4.64 -2.77
C ALA A 83 -4.42 5.92 -2.01
N ILE A 84 -5.65 6.39 -2.16
CA ILE A 84 -6.20 7.50 -1.40
C ILE A 84 -6.52 7.02 0.02
N PRO A 85 -5.89 7.58 1.07
CA PRO A 85 -6.14 7.15 2.44
C PRO A 85 -7.50 7.66 2.95
N ILE A 86 -8.27 6.77 3.53
CA ILE A 86 -9.52 7.06 4.25
C ILE A 86 -9.28 6.69 5.72
N THR A 87 -9.05 7.69 6.55
CA THR A 87 -8.60 7.52 7.93
C THR A 87 -9.64 8.03 8.94
N ILE A 88 -10.31 9.13 8.60
CA ILE A 88 -11.36 9.78 9.38
C ILE A 88 -12.64 9.91 8.56
N PRO A 89 -13.80 10.18 9.19
CA PRO A 89 -15.07 10.28 8.47
C PRO A 89 -15.10 11.31 7.35
N GLU A 90 -14.38 12.41 7.48
CA GLU A 90 -14.31 13.49 6.49
C GLU A 90 -13.60 13.05 5.20
N ASP A 91 -12.69 12.08 5.27
CA ASP A 91 -11.95 11.57 4.12
C ASP A 91 -12.87 10.83 3.12
N PHE A 92 -14.07 10.39 3.57
CA PHE A 92 -15.04 9.76 2.68
C PHE A 92 -15.54 10.66 1.54
N ALA A 93 -15.36 11.98 1.66
CA ALA A 93 -15.59 12.91 0.56
C ALA A 93 -14.68 12.65 -0.65
N PHE A 94 -13.55 11.98 -0.45
CA PHE A 94 -12.56 11.62 -1.47
C PHE A 94 -12.67 10.16 -1.92
N TRP A 95 -13.65 9.41 -1.41
CA TRP A 95 -13.89 8.04 -1.87
C TRP A 95 -14.37 8.05 -3.32
N ASP A 96 -13.61 7.41 -4.19
CA ASP A 96 -13.94 7.28 -5.60
C ASP A 96 -13.77 5.82 -6.04
N ASP A 97 -14.82 5.24 -6.61
CA ASP A 97 -14.82 3.86 -7.11
C ASP A 97 -13.86 3.64 -8.29
N ASN A 98 -13.45 4.71 -8.97
CA ASN A 98 -12.49 4.65 -10.08
C ASN A 98 -11.04 4.71 -9.59
N SER A 99 -10.81 5.20 -8.40
CA SER A 99 -9.49 5.31 -7.77
C SER A 99 -9.24 4.16 -6.80
N ARG A 100 -7.97 3.92 -6.50
CA ARG A 100 -7.61 2.98 -5.43
C ARG A 100 -7.72 3.72 -4.10
N CYS A 101 -8.53 3.18 -3.18
CA CYS A 101 -8.69 3.72 -1.84
C CYS A 101 -8.19 2.72 -0.79
N VAL A 102 -7.59 3.22 0.29
CA VAL A 102 -7.21 2.43 1.46
C VAL A 102 -7.92 2.91 2.70
N LEU A 103 -8.82 2.07 3.24
CA LEU A 103 -9.51 2.31 4.50
C LEU A 103 -8.60 1.89 5.66
N LYS A 104 -8.12 2.88 6.42
CA LYS A 104 -7.17 2.69 7.53
C LYS A 104 -7.92 2.63 8.85
N ILE A 105 -8.32 1.44 9.27
CA ILE A 105 -9.19 1.23 10.43
C ILE A 105 -8.52 1.69 11.72
N HIS A 106 -7.22 1.52 11.87
CA HIS A 106 -6.47 1.91 13.07
C HIS A 106 -5.71 3.24 12.92
N GLY A 107 -6.06 4.04 11.91
CA GLY A 107 -5.43 5.33 11.69
C GLY A 107 -4.15 5.28 10.85
N SER A 108 -3.43 6.41 10.78
CA SER A 108 -2.25 6.60 9.95
C SER A 108 -1.15 7.35 10.69
N ILE A 109 0.11 7.00 10.38
CA ILE A 109 1.29 7.71 10.89
C ILE A 109 1.36 9.17 10.38
N GLN A 110 0.71 9.48 9.27
CA GLN A 110 0.59 10.85 8.78
C GLN A 110 -0.37 11.70 9.62
N ASN A 111 -1.39 11.06 10.22
CA ASN A 111 -2.31 11.70 11.14
C ASN A 111 -2.19 11.04 12.53
N LEU A 112 -1.23 11.50 13.33
CA LEU A 112 -0.92 10.89 14.64
C LEU A 112 -2.11 10.86 15.60
N SER A 113 -3.08 11.76 15.45
CA SER A 113 -4.28 11.80 16.31
C SER A 113 -5.25 10.66 16.00
N SER A 114 -5.19 10.09 14.80
CA SER A 114 -6.04 8.97 14.36
C SER A 114 -5.55 7.61 14.83
N ILE A 115 -4.31 7.50 15.34
CA ILE A 115 -3.70 6.21 15.70
C ILE A 115 -4.46 5.54 16.84
N ILE A 116 -4.92 4.33 16.60
CA ILE A 116 -5.53 3.42 17.57
C ILE A 116 -4.45 2.48 18.09
N ALA A 117 -4.06 2.64 19.36
CA ALA A 117 -2.99 1.85 19.97
C ALA A 117 -3.29 1.39 21.39
N THR A 118 -4.15 2.11 22.14
CA THR A 118 -4.48 1.82 23.53
C THR A 118 -5.82 1.12 23.66
N SER A 119 -6.05 0.43 24.76
CA SER A 119 -7.35 -0.21 25.03
C SER A 119 -8.53 0.78 25.06
N GLU A 120 -8.29 2.04 25.44
CA GLU A 120 -9.30 3.11 25.30
C GLU A 120 -9.55 3.48 23.83
N ASP A 121 -8.49 3.60 23.02
CA ASP A 121 -8.63 3.85 21.58
C ASP A 121 -9.46 2.74 20.91
N TYR A 122 -9.19 1.46 21.23
CA TYR A 122 -9.93 0.32 20.70
C TYR A 122 -11.42 0.37 21.08
N LYS A 123 -11.74 0.64 22.35
CA LYS A 123 -13.15 0.79 22.79
C LYS A 123 -13.88 1.89 22.03
N LYS A 124 -13.23 3.04 21.83
CA LYS A 124 -13.81 4.14 21.04
C LYS A 124 -14.01 3.72 19.58
N ARG A 125 -12.98 3.12 18.97
CA ARG A 125 -13.06 2.65 17.59
C ARG A 125 -14.14 1.59 17.39
N PHE A 126 -14.32 0.68 18.32
CA PHE A 126 -15.41 -0.30 18.29
C PHE A 126 -16.78 0.35 18.17
N SER A 127 -17.06 1.37 19.00
CA SER A 127 -18.32 2.13 18.91
C SER A 127 -18.49 2.81 17.54
N GLU A 128 -17.42 3.36 16.97
CA GLU A 128 -17.44 3.97 15.63
C GLU A 128 -17.67 2.91 14.53
N LEU A 129 -17.10 1.72 14.66
CA LEU A 129 -17.31 0.59 13.73
C LEU A 129 -18.74 0.03 13.84
N GLN A 130 -19.37 0.10 14.99
CA GLN A 130 -20.77 -0.31 15.14
C GLN A 130 -21.73 0.68 14.48
N ASN A 131 -21.56 1.98 14.72
CA ASN A 131 -22.57 3.00 14.46
C ASN A 131 -22.13 4.09 13.46
N GLY A 132 -20.84 4.20 13.13
CA GLY A 132 -20.29 5.25 12.26
C GLY A 132 -20.20 4.86 10.78
N ILE A 133 -19.86 5.84 9.94
CA ILE A 133 -19.71 5.68 8.49
C ILE A 133 -18.62 4.67 8.11
N VAL A 134 -17.52 4.63 8.85
CA VAL A 134 -16.42 3.66 8.65
C VAL A 134 -16.96 2.23 8.80
N GLY A 135 -17.71 1.97 9.86
CA GLY A 135 -18.30 0.66 10.10
C GLY A 135 -19.38 0.28 9.09
N ALA A 136 -20.22 1.24 8.70
CA ALA A 136 -21.23 1.02 7.66
C ALA A 136 -20.59 0.65 6.32
N THR A 137 -19.55 1.36 5.91
CA THR A 137 -18.80 1.07 4.68
C THR A 137 -18.10 -0.28 4.77
N LEU A 138 -17.44 -0.59 5.89
CA LEU A 138 -16.79 -1.89 6.10
C LEU A 138 -17.80 -3.04 5.98
N LYS A 139 -18.95 -2.94 6.66
CA LYS A 139 -20.02 -3.95 6.56
C LYS A 139 -20.54 -4.10 5.14
N SER A 140 -20.74 -2.98 4.42
CA SER A 140 -21.17 -2.99 3.02
C SER A 140 -20.16 -3.72 2.12
N ILE A 141 -18.87 -3.44 2.25
CA ILE A 141 -17.80 -4.10 1.48
C ILE A 141 -17.78 -5.60 1.77
N LEU A 142 -17.77 -5.97 3.05
CA LEU A 142 -17.73 -7.38 3.47
C LEU A 142 -18.97 -8.18 3.02
N ALA A 143 -20.12 -7.52 2.94
CA ALA A 143 -21.38 -8.13 2.53
C ALA A 143 -21.54 -8.26 1.00
N THR A 144 -20.84 -7.44 0.21
CA THR A 144 -21.09 -7.32 -1.24
C THR A 144 -19.92 -7.70 -2.13
N LYS A 145 -18.70 -7.75 -1.59
CA LYS A 145 -17.48 -8.01 -2.36
C LYS A 145 -16.84 -9.35 -1.99
N THR A 146 -16.13 -9.94 -2.93
CA THR A 146 -15.18 -11.01 -2.62
C THR A 146 -14.00 -10.45 -1.86
N VAL A 147 -13.74 -10.95 -0.66
CA VAL A 147 -12.69 -10.43 0.23
C VAL A 147 -11.55 -11.41 0.35
N VAL A 148 -10.33 -10.91 0.24
CA VAL A 148 -9.09 -11.65 0.46
C VAL A 148 -8.39 -11.06 1.67
N PHE A 149 -8.30 -11.81 2.76
CA PHE A 149 -7.52 -11.46 3.93
C PHE A 149 -6.07 -11.91 3.72
N ILE A 150 -5.11 -11.01 3.85
CA ILE A 150 -3.68 -11.32 3.67
C ILE A 150 -2.91 -10.92 4.92
N GLY A 151 -2.26 -11.88 5.58
CA GLY A 151 -1.49 -11.64 6.80
C GLY A 151 -2.33 -11.18 8.00
N PHE A 152 -3.64 -11.39 7.96
CA PHE A 152 -4.54 -10.99 9.05
C PHE A 152 -4.66 -12.13 10.07
N SER A 153 -4.40 -11.82 11.34
CA SER A 153 -4.35 -12.83 12.42
C SER A 153 -5.72 -13.24 12.95
N PHE A 154 -6.77 -12.50 12.63
CA PHE A 154 -8.10 -12.59 13.26
C PHE A 154 -8.09 -12.46 14.80
N GLY A 155 -7.01 -11.90 15.33
CA GLY A 155 -6.91 -11.54 16.74
C GLY A 155 -7.57 -10.21 17.07
N ASP A 156 -8.04 -9.47 16.06
CA ASP A 156 -8.82 -8.24 16.24
C ASP A 156 -10.29 -8.65 16.48
N GLU A 157 -10.71 -8.55 17.75
CA GLU A 157 -12.06 -8.94 18.18
C GLU A 157 -13.14 -8.12 17.48
N ASP A 158 -12.91 -6.83 17.24
CA ASP A 158 -13.87 -5.93 16.63
C ASP A 158 -14.19 -6.37 15.21
N PHE A 159 -13.17 -6.74 14.46
CA PHE A 159 -13.32 -7.21 13.09
C PHE A 159 -13.99 -8.58 13.02
N SER A 160 -13.59 -9.47 13.90
CA SER A 160 -14.17 -10.82 14.02
C SER A 160 -15.67 -10.75 14.36
N GLN A 161 -16.09 -9.83 15.23
CA GLN A 161 -17.49 -9.61 15.58
C GLN A 161 -18.30 -9.11 14.37
N ILE A 162 -17.75 -8.22 13.55
CA ILE A 162 -18.43 -7.73 12.33
C ILE A 162 -18.65 -8.88 11.34
N ILE A 163 -17.63 -9.72 11.12
CA ILE A 163 -17.76 -10.89 10.23
C ILE A 163 -18.82 -11.86 10.75
N ASN A 164 -18.79 -12.17 12.03
CA ASN A 164 -19.76 -13.08 12.64
C ASN A 164 -21.17 -12.53 12.54
N TYR A 165 -21.37 -11.25 12.84
CA TYR A 165 -22.67 -10.58 12.69
C TYR A 165 -23.20 -10.68 11.25
N LEU A 166 -22.38 -10.36 10.23
CA LEU A 166 -22.79 -10.43 8.84
C LEU A 166 -23.13 -11.87 8.42
N ARG A 167 -22.44 -12.86 8.95
CA ARG A 167 -22.72 -14.28 8.67
C ARG A 167 -24.03 -14.74 9.29
N GLU A 168 -24.31 -14.31 10.51
CA GLU A 168 -25.60 -14.61 11.16
C GLU A 168 -26.76 -14.01 10.39
N GLU A 169 -26.63 -12.76 9.93
CA GLU A 169 -27.64 -12.04 9.16
C GLU A 169 -27.85 -12.61 7.74
N MET A 170 -26.77 -12.96 7.06
CA MET A 170 -26.81 -13.37 5.65
C MET A 170 -26.86 -14.89 5.43
N GLY A 171 -26.51 -15.68 6.44
CA GLY A 171 -26.51 -17.14 6.35
C GLY A 171 -25.66 -17.68 5.19
N ASP A 172 -26.21 -18.59 4.42
CA ASP A 172 -25.49 -19.28 3.32
C ASP A 172 -25.19 -18.38 2.10
N ILE A 173 -25.78 -17.18 2.02
CA ILE A 173 -25.52 -16.22 0.93
C ILE A 173 -24.37 -15.24 1.26
N PHE A 174 -23.76 -15.34 2.44
CA PHE A 174 -22.58 -14.54 2.77
C PHE A 174 -21.45 -14.80 1.75
N PRO A 175 -20.79 -13.76 1.22
CA PRO A 175 -19.75 -13.91 0.22
C PRO A 175 -18.62 -14.83 0.68
N HIS A 176 -18.05 -15.58 -0.27
CA HIS A 176 -16.88 -16.41 0.00
C HIS A 176 -15.67 -15.55 0.35
N ILE A 177 -14.97 -15.89 1.42
CA ILE A 177 -13.74 -15.22 1.84
C ILE A 177 -12.51 -16.09 1.60
N TYR A 178 -11.42 -15.45 1.19
CA TYR A 178 -10.11 -16.08 1.03
C TYR A 178 -9.16 -15.59 2.11
N ILE A 179 -8.35 -16.48 2.67
CA ILE A 179 -7.42 -16.17 3.75
C ILE A 179 -6.03 -16.63 3.35
N VAL A 180 -5.14 -15.69 3.09
CA VAL A 180 -3.73 -15.94 2.76
C VAL A 180 -2.91 -15.75 4.02
N THR A 181 -2.25 -16.80 4.49
CA THR A 181 -1.55 -16.80 5.77
C THR A 181 -0.35 -17.75 5.75
N LEU A 182 0.64 -17.50 6.60
CA LEU A 182 1.72 -18.42 6.90
C LEU A 182 1.40 -19.34 8.09
N ASP A 183 0.29 -19.06 8.81
CA ASP A 183 -0.15 -19.85 9.96
C ASP A 183 -1.05 -21.00 9.49
N GLU A 184 -0.51 -22.20 9.44
CA GLU A 184 -1.23 -23.42 9.07
C GLU A 184 -2.39 -23.74 10.04
N THR A 185 -2.27 -23.33 11.30
CA THR A 185 -3.27 -23.59 12.34
C THR A 185 -4.51 -22.71 12.19
N LEU A 186 -4.40 -21.62 11.47
CA LEU A 186 -5.50 -20.68 11.25
C LEU A 186 -6.65 -21.33 10.47
N LYS A 187 -6.34 -22.25 9.58
CA LYS A 187 -7.32 -23.04 8.82
C LYS A 187 -8.30 -23.79 9.74
N ASP A 188 -7.79 -24.40 10.80
CA ASP A 188 -8.60 -25.19 11.73
C ASP A 188 -9.37 -24.31 12.71
N ARG A 189 -8.80 -23.17 13.09
CA ARG A 189 -9.45 -22.19 13.98
C ARG A 189 -10.58 -21.42 13.31
N LEU A 190 -10.45 -21.18 11.99
CA LEU A 190 -11.38 -20.39 11.18
C LEU A 190 -12.20 -21.27 10.23
N ALA A 191 -12.65 -22.45 10.68
CA ALA A 191 -13.49 -23.35 9.89
C ALA A 191 -14.85 -22.71 9.54
N TYR A 192 -14.82 -21.62 8.83
CA TYR A 192 -15.98 -20.94 8.32
C TYR A 192 -16.51 -21.63 7.06
N LYS A 193 -17.80 -21.92 7.01
CA LYS A 193 -18.48 -22.65 5.93
C LYS A 193 -18.16 -22.11 4.53
N ASN A 194 -17.97 -20.80 4.37
CA ASN A 194 -17.69 -20.14 3.10
C ASN A 194 -16.28 -19.48 3.10
N SER A 195 -15.24 -20.25 3.42
CA SER A 195 -13.87 -19.73 3.39
C SER A 195 -12.88 -20.72 2.79
N THR A 196 -11.83 -20.18 2.16
CA THR A 196 -10.67 -20.93 1.68
C THR A 196 -9.41 -20.36 2.27
N SER A 197 -8.63 -21.17 2.98
CA SER A 197 -7.31 -20.80 3.48
C SER A 197 -6.22 -21.22 2.50
N ILE A 198 -5.31 -20.30 2.19
CA ILE A 198 -4.18 -20.48 1.29
C ILE A 198 -2.91 -20.25 2.12
N VAL A 199 -2.15 -21.32 2.36
CA VAL A 199 -0.92 -21.25 3.16
C VAL A 199 0.25 -20.81 2.27
N THR A 200 0.54 -19.51 2.29
CA THR A 200 1.65 -18.90 1.56
C THR A 200 1.92 -17.48 2.04
N SER A 201 3.04 -16.88 1.61
CA SER A 201 3.28 -15.45 1.87
C SER A 201 2.38 -14.57 1.00
N GLY A 202 1.99 -13.41 1.53
CA GLY A 202 1.17 -12.45 0.79
C GLY A 202 1.83 -11.97 -0.50
N THR A 203 3.14 -11.72 -0.48
CA THR A 203 3.90 -11.30 -1.65
C THR A 203 3.88 -12.36 -2.75
N PHE A 204 4.13 -13.63 -2.41
CA PHE A 204 4.06 -14.74 -3.37
C PHE A 204 2.65 -14.90 -3.94
N PHE A 205 1.62 -14.81 -3.09
CA PHE A 205 0.23 -14.87 -3.54
C PHE A 205 -0.09 -13.80 -4.56
N LEU A 206 0.26 -12.54 -4.28
CA LEU A 206 0.04 -11.44 -5.23
C LEU A 206 0.83 -11.61 -6.51
N HIS A 207 2.08 -12.06 -6.41
CA HIS A 207 2.90 -12.34 -7.61
C HIS A 207 2.23 -13.39 -8.50
N GLN A 208 1.76 -14.52 -7.95
CA GLN A 208 1.08 -15.55 -8.71
C GLN A 208 -0.26 -15.06 -9.27
N LEU A 209 -1.02 -14.30 -8.49
CA LEU A 209 -2.27 -13.68 -8.95
C LEU A 209 -2.00 -12.75 -10.15
N LYS A 210 -0.97 -11.91 -10.08
CA LYS A 210 -0.56 -11.04 -11.18
C LYS A 210 -0.26 -11.82 -12.44
N LEU A 211 0.54 -12.89 -12.36
CA LEU A 211 0.86 -13.73 -13.52
C LEU A 211 -0.39 -14.33 -14.16
N GLN A 212 -1.32 -14.81 -13.36
CA GLN A 212 -2.61 -15.36 -13.86
C GLN A 212 -3.48 -14.28 -14.51
N LEU A 213 -3.49 -13.06 -13.98
CA LEU A 213 -4.24 -11.96 -14.57
C LEU A 213 -3.63 -11.50 -15.90
N ILE A 214 -2.31 -11.53 -16.03
CA ILE A 214 -1.60 -11.27 -17.29
C ILE A 214 -1.93 -12.35 -18.32
N GLU A 215 -1.81 -13.63 -17.94
CA GLU A 215 -2.12 -14.77 -18.82
C GLU A 215 -3.55 -14.70 -19.37
N LYS A 216 -4.50 -14.28 -18.54
CA LYS A 216 -5.90 -14.08 -18.93
C LYS A 216 -6.19 -12.78 -19.66
N GLY A 217 -5.18 -11.93 -19.89
CA GLY A 217 -5.32 -10.63 -20.55
C GLY A 217 -6.15 -9.59 -19.75
N ILE A 218 -6.35 -9.80 -18.45
CA ILE A 218 -7.08 -8.89 -17.57
C ILE A 218 -6.23 -7.65 -17.24
N ILE A 219 -4.94 -7.86 -17.04
CA ILE A 219 -3.95 -6.79 -16.91
C ILE A 219 -2.86 -6.96 -17.97
N LYS A 220 -2.24 -5.86 -18.37
CA LYS A 220 -1.14 -5.90 -19.31
C LYS A 220 0.15 -6.26 -18.59
N ASN A 221 1.03 -7.02 -19.25
CA ASN A 221 2.39 -7.21 -18.80
C ASN A 221 3.21 -6.00 -19.26
N HIS A 222 3.33 -4.98 -18.41
CA HIS A 222 4.18 -3.84 -18.71
C HIS A 222 5.52 -3.99 -18.02
N SER A 223 6.55 -4.33 -18.78
CA SER A 223 7.95 -4.16 -18.38
C SER A 223 8.50 -2.80 -18.88
N VAL A 224 7.66 -1.77 -18.88
CA VAL A 224 8.03 -0.42 -19.33
C VAL A 224 9.18 0.17 -18.50
N SER A 225 9.21 -0.11 -17.21
CA SER A 225 10.19 0.47 -16.29
C SER A 225 11.66 0.12 -16.64
N PRO A 226 12.04 -1.12 -17.01
CA PRO A 226 13.41 -1.43 -17.39
C PRO A 226 13.85 -0.69 -18.66
N ILE A 227 13.01 -0.66 -19.70
CA ILE A 227 13.31 0.01 -20.97
C ILE A 227 13.49 1.51 -20.77
N VAL A 228 12.57 2.14 -20.00
CA VAL A 228 12.67 3.58 -19.69
C VAL A 228 13.87 3.88 -18.80
N THR A 229 14.25 2.97 -17.89
CA THR A 229 15.44 3.12 -17.05
C THR A 229 16.72 3.07 -17.90
N GLU A 230 16.78 2.16 -18.86
CA GLU A 230 17.90 2.06 -19.80
C GLU A 230 18.02 3.34 -20.65
N ALA A 231 16.93 3.79 -21.25
CA ALA A 231 16.91 5.02 -22.04
C ALA A 231 17.25 6.28 -21.20
N LEU A 232 16.85 6.34 -19.94
CA LEU A 232 17.23 7.41 -19.01
C LEU A 232 18.75 7.41 -18.78
N PHE A 233 19.33 6.26 -18.46
CA PHE A 233 20.77 6.12 -18.23
C PHE A 233 21.59 6.58 -19.44
N GLU A 234 21.23 6.13 -20.65
CA GLU A 234 21.88 6.54 -21.90
C GLU A 234 21.78 8.06 -22.13
N MET A 235 20.60 8.64 -21.85
CA MET A 235 20.40 10.08 -22.01
C MET A 235 21.23 10.89 -21.00
N GLU A 236 21.34 10.43 -19.74
CA GLU A 236 22.19 11.07 -18.72
C GLU A 236 23.66 11.03 -19.12
N GLU A 237 24.17 9.90 -19.64
CA GLU A 237 25.54 9.80 -20.14
C GLU A 237 25.81 10.76 -21.31
N LEU A 238 24.87 10.89 -22.25
CA LEU A 238 25.00 11.83 -23.37
C LEU A 238 24.93 13.29 -22.90
N HIS A 239 24.04 13.58 -21.95
CA HIS A 239 23.95 14.92 -21.35
C HIS A 239 25.27 15.33 -20.69
N ASP A 240 25.87 14.45 -19.91
CA ASP A 240 27.16 14.67 -19.28
C ASP A 240 28.26 14.97 -20.32
N LYS A 241 28.31 14.22 -21.42
CA LYS A 241 29.26 14.47 -22.51
C LYS A 241 29.05 15.85 -23.16
N VAL A 242 27.78 16.22 -23.44
CA VAL A 242 27.44 17.51 -24.06
C VAL A 242 27.71 18.68 -23.10
N SER A 243 27.49 18.48 -21.78
CA SER A 243 27.72 19.51 -20.77
C SER A 243 29.19 19.97 -20.67
N THR A 244 30.13 19.15 -21.14
CA THR A 244 31.56 19.51 -21.19
C THR A 244 31.96 20.39 -22.37
N ILE A 245 31.05 20.62 -23.34
CA ILE A 245 31.32 21.44 -24.54
C ILE A 245 31.39 22.91 -24.16
N ASP A 246 32.38 23.60 -24.66
CA ASP A 246 32.50 25.05 -24.48
C ASP A 246 31.40 25.80 -25.25
N LEU A 247 30.38 26.27 -24.53
CA LEU A 247 29.27 27.03 -25.10
C LEU A 247 29.64 28.34 -25.75
N SER A 248 30.84 28.90 -25.44
CA SER A 248 31.33 30.10 -26.12
C SER A 248 31.75 29.83 -27.54
N GLN A 249 32.24 28.60 -27.83
CA GLN A 249 32.61 28.14 -29.18
C GLN A 249 31.40 27.53 -29.90
N TYR A 250 30.55 26.85 -29.17
CA TYR A 250 29.40 26.11 -29.74
C TYR A 250 28.09 26.49 -29.05
N PRO A 251 27.60 27.73 -29.22
CA PRO A 251 26.41 28.22 -28.48
C PRO A 251 25.14 27.42 -28.80
N CYS A 252 25.06 26.76 -29.94
CA CYS A 252 23.92 25.90 -30.30
C CYS A 252 23.80 24.65 -29.40
N ALA A 253 24.86 24.22 -28.70
CA ALA A 253 24.81 23.10 -27.78
C ALA A 253 23.82 23.33 -26.62
N ILE A 254 23.44 24.58 -26.32
CA ILE A 254 22.42 24.90 -25.32
C ILE A 254 21.07 24.28 -25.67
N TYR A 255 20.70 24.21 -26.95
CA TYR A 255 19.44 23.59 -27.37
C TYR A 255 19.46 22.07 -27.14
N THR A 256 20.62 21.42 -27.39
CA THR A 256 20.78 19.99 -27.12
C THR A 256 20.68 19.71 -25.63
N LEU A 257 21.38 20.48 -24.80
CA LEU A 257 21.28 20.36 -23.34
C LEU A 257 19.84 20.54 -22.84
N SER A 258 19.14 21.58 -23.29
CA SER A 258 17.75 21.82 -22.89
C SER A 258 16.79 20.72 -23.33
N TYR A 259 17.03 20.13 -24.51
CA TYR A 259 16.24 18.99 -24.98
C TYR A 259 16.50 17.75 -24.11
N GLN A 260 17.75 17.44 -23.82
CA GLN A 260 18.14 16.31 -22.99
C GLN A 260 17.61 16.45 -21.57
N ASP A 261 17.69 17.63 -20.96
CA ASP A 261 17.06 17.93 -19.66
C ASP A 261 15.56 17.62 -19.67
N GLY A 262 14.86 18.04 -20.71
CA GLY A 262 13.43 17.78 -20.84
C GLY A 262 13.11 16.29 -20.93
N VAL A 263 13.92 15.49 -21.63
CA VAL A 263 13.78 14.04 -21.76
C VAL A 263 14.09 13.35 -20.43
N ILE A 264 15.19 13.70 -19.77
CA ILE A 264 15.59 13.17 -18.46
C ILE A 264 14.45 13.38 -17.46
N HIS A 265 13.98 14.61 -17.32
CA HIS A 265 12.87 14.90 -16.40
C HIS A 265 11.57 14.15 -16.73
N ALA A 266 11.27 13.96 -18.01
CA ALA A 266 10.09 13.20 -18.42
C ALA A 266 10.20 11.73 -18.01
N PHE A 267 11.35 11.09 -18.23
CA PHE A 267 11.59 9.70 -17.85
C PHE A 267 11.64 9.51 -16.32
N GLU A 268 12.33 10.39 -15.59
CA GLU A 268 12.34 10.36 -14.13
C GLU A 268 10.92 10.43 -13.55
N ARG A 269 10.12 11.36 -14.05
CA ARG A 269 8.74 11.53 -13.60
C ARG A 269 7.86 10.34 -13.94
N PHE A 270 8.08 9.76 -15.12
CA PHE A 270 7.40 8.53 -15.52
C PHE A 270 7.76 7.37 -14.58
N LEU A 271 9.05 7.14 -14.30
CA LEU A 271 9.52 6.08 -13.41
C LEU A 271 9.01 6.27 -11.99
N GLN A 272 8.94 7.52 -11.51
CA GLN A 272 8.34 7.83 -10.22
C GLN A 272 6.86 7.42 -10.14
N ASN A 273 6.08 7.70 -11.19
CA ASN A 273 4.66 7.36 -11.24
C ASN A 273 4.41 5.87 -11.52
N CYS A 274 5.35 5.16 -12.15
CA CYS A 274 5.26 3.71 -12.34
C CYS A 274 5.22 2.95 -11.00
N LYS A 275 5.83 3.49 -9.95
CA LYS A 275 5.82 2.88 -8.61
C LYS A 275 4.40 2.79 -8.01
N THR A 276 3.51 3.70 -8.36
CA THR A 276 2.13 3.74 -7.87
C THR A 276 1.18 2.82 -8.64
N GLY A 277 1.62 2.24 -9.75
CA GLY A 277 0.79 1.42 -10.63
C GLY A 277 -0.24 2.19 -11.47
N GLU A 278 -0.25 3.53 -11.42
CA GLU A 278 -1.22 4.37 -12.15
C GLU A 278 -1.16 4.15 -13.66
N TYR A 279 0.03 3.96 -14.23
CA TYR A 279 0.22 3.71 -15.65
C TYR A 279 -0.24 2.32 -16.11
N ASN A 280 -0.47 1.40 -15.19
CA ASN A 280 -1.02 0.07 -15.49
C ASN A 280 -2.55 0.08 -15.61
N GLN A 281 -3.21 1.20 -15.28
CA GLN A 281 -4.66 1.31 -15.36
C GLN A 281 -5.14 1.46 -16.81
N PRO A 282 -6.29 0.88 -17.19
CA PRO A 282 -6.91 1.14 -18.49
C PRO A 282 -7.33 2.61 -18.58
N GLY A 283 -7.19 3.21 -19.77
CA GLY A 283 -7.60 4.58 -20.01
C GLY A 283 -6.45 5.50 -20.40
N ARG A 284 -6.51 6.79 -19.99
CA ARG A 284 -5.54 7.81 -20.45
C ARG A 284 -4.10 7.49 -20.03
N LEU A 285 -3.90 7.15 -18.75
CA LEU A 285 -2.55 6.91 -18.21
C LEU A 285 -1.91 5.66 -18.82
N GLY A 286 -2.65 4.56 -18.99
CA GLY A 286 -2.13 3.38 -19.68
C GLY A 286 -1.77 3.63 -21.16
N ARG A 287 -2.49 4.54 -21.85
CA ARG A 287 -2.11 4.95 -23.20
C ARG A 287 -0.86 5.83 -23.24
N VAL A 288 -0.69 6.66 -22.22
CA VAL A 288 0.52 7.48 -22.05
C VAL A 288 1.74 6.59 -21.78
N ALA A 289 1.59 5.59 -20.90
CA ALA A 289 2.65 4.61 -20.62
C ALA A 289 3.14 3.91 -21.89
N GLY A 290 2.22 3.43 -22.75
CA GLY A 290 2.58 2.81 -24.02
C GLY A 290 3.35 3.73 -24.98
N LYS A 291 3.07 5.03 -24.95
CA LYS A 291 3.84 6.01 -25.74
C LYS A 291 5.25 6.25 -25.20
N TYR A 292 5.44 6.24 -23.88
CA TYR A 292 6.78 6.33 -23.29
C TYR A 292 7.62 5.09 -23.62
N GLU A 293 7.01 3.91 -23.61
CA GLU A 293 7.63 2.67 -23.99
C GLU A 293 8.10 2.73 -25.46
N GLU A 294 7.20 3.07 -26.39
CA GLU A 294 7.49 3.25 -27.80
C GLU A 294 8.60 4.29 -28.03
N TRP A 295 8.56 5.39 -27.29
CA TRP A 295 9.57 6.43 -27.39
C TRP A 295 10.94 5.97 -26.89
N ALA A 296 10.99 5.29 -25.76
CA ALA A 296 12.22 4.73 -25.22
C ALA A 296 12.84 3.67 -26.16
N GLU A 297 12.01 2.76 -26.70
CA GLU A 297 12.46 1.77 -27.69
C GLU A 297 13.01 2.42 -28.95
N ASN A 298 12.33 3.43 -29.50
CA ASN A 298 12.79 4.16 -30.68
C ASN A 298 14.10 4.91 -30.41
N TYR A 299 14.29 5.43 -29.21
CA TYR A 299 15.52 6.11 -28.82
C TYR A 299 16.70 5.13 -28.78
N LEU A 300 16.53 3.99 -28.09
CA LEU A 300 17.58 2.95 -27.99
C LEU A 300 17.88 2.27 -29.34
N ALA A 301 16.94 2.21 -30.28
CA ALA A 301 17.14 1.66 -31.61
C ALA A 301 17.83 2.63 -32.58
N ALA A 302 17.91 3.92 -32.25
CA ALA A 302 18.54 4.94 -33.11
C ALA A 302 20.03 5.11 -32.84
N GLU A 303 20.58 4.50 -31.77
CA GLU A 303 21.99 4.36 -31.47
C GLU A 303 22.61 3.10 -32.11
#